data_93fab540be522a34070b305e07538279
#
_entry.id   93fab540be522a34070b305e07538279
#
_cell.length_a   1.000
_cell.length_b   1.000
_cell.length_c   1.000
_cell.angle_alpha   90.00
_cell.angle_beta   90.00
_cell.angle_gamma   90.00
#
_symmetry.space_group_name_H-M   'P 1'
#
loop_
_entity.id
_entity.type
_entity.pdbx_description
1 polymer ?
#
loop_
_entity_poly.entity_id
_entity_poly.type
_entity_poly.pdbx_seq_one_letter_code
_entity_poly.pdbx_strand_id
1 'polypeptide(L)'
;MESSKQEMERVLQLQKQFLITNGPPSNALRIDRIERLKSMLNDNRYKFVDAMNEDFGVRGRDTTLLSDIYTVLPSLNRAIKDLPKWTKKEKRKANSPFNLFGAKAYIQYEPLGTVGMISPWNFPAFLAFTPLAGIFSAGNQVMHKPSEHTPNTSNLMKELCDNAFDETEFATFLGGPETGAAFTEIQFDHLLYTGGGKVARYVMQSAAKNLV
;
A
#
# COMPACT_ATOMS: atom_id res chain seq x y z
N MET A 1 -8.78 -1.34 -19.68
CA MET A 1 -10.19 -1.46 -19.24
C MET A 1 -10.30 -0.78 -17.89
N GLU A 2 -11.28 0.09 -17.66
CA GLU A 2 -11.45 0.78 -16.37
C GLU A 2 -12.06 -0.17 -15.33
N SER A 3 -11.56 -0.07 -14.09
CA SER A 3 -12.04 -0.89 -12.98
C SER A 3 -13.38 -0.38 -12.46
N SER A 4 -14.34 -1.27 -12.28
CA SER A 4 -15.69 -0.92 -11.80
C SER A 4 -15.74 -0.82 -10.27
N LYS A 5 -16.73 -0.07 -9.74
CA LYS A 5 -16.97 0.01 -8.29
C LYS A 5 -17.31 -1.37 -7.69
N GLN A 6 -18.09 -2.19 -8.41
CA GLN A 6 -18.43 -3.54 -8.00
C GLN A 6 -17.19 -4.42 -7.84
N GLU A 7 -16.22 -4.30 -8.74
CA GLU A 7 -14.95 -5.03 -8.64
C GLU A 7 -14.13 -4.60 -7.41
N MET A 8 -14.07 -3.29 -7.14
CA MET A 8 -13.41 -2.76 -5.94
C MET A 8 -14.09 -3.28 -4.65
N GLU A 9 -15.41 -3.27 -4.60
CA GLU A 9 -16.19 -3.79 -3.46
C GLU A 9 -15.97 -5.30 -3.27
N ARG A 10 -15.93 -6.09 -4.35
CA ARG A 10 -15.62 -7.51 -4.32
C ARG A 10 -14.24 -7.78 -3.70
N VAL A 11 -13.22 -7.07 -4.17
CA VAL A 11 -11.85 -7.24 -3.66
C VAL A 11 -11.74 -6.79 -2.20
N LEU A 12 -12.40 -5.69 -1.83
CA LEU A 12 -12.46 -5.26 -0.43
C LEU A 12 -13.01 -6.36 0.47
N GLN A 13 -14.14 -6.97 0.09
CA GLN A 13 -14.75 -8.05 0.87
C GLN A 13 -13.84 -9.28 0.94
N LEU A 14 -13.15 -9.61 -0.17
CA LEU A 14 -12.17 -10.70 -0.22
C LEU A 14 -11.03 -10.46 0.77
N GLN A 15 -10.45 -9.27 0.79
CA GLN A 15 -9.35 -8.89 1.69
C GLN A 15 -9.81 -8.89 3.16
N LYS A 16 -10.97 -8.31 3.47
CA LYS A 16 -11.54 -8.33 4.83
C LYS A 16 -11.82 -9.76 5.31
N GLN A 17 -12.43 -10.58 4.47
CA GLN A 17 -12.71 -11.98 4.81
C GLN A 17 -11.42 -12.77 5.04
N PHE A 18 -10.39 -12.54 4.23
CA PHE A 18 -9.08 -13.17 4.40
C PHE A 18 -8.48 -12.85 5.78
N LEU A 19 -8.51 -11.58 6.19
CA LEU A 19 -7.99 -11.16 7.49
C LEU A 19 -8.80 -11.74 8.67
N ILE A 20 -10.12 -11.77 8.54
CA ILE A 20 -11.00 -12.36 9.56
C ILE A 20 -10.72 -13.85 9.73
N THR A 21 -10.54 -14.57 8.62
CA THR A 21 -10.35 -16.03 8.62
C THR A 21 -8.95 -16.44 9.11
N ASN A 22 -7.90 -15.71 8.68
CA ASN A 22 -6.51 -16.09 8.92
C ASN A 22 -5.85 -15.32 10.07
N GLY A 23 -6.48 -14.24 10.54
CA GLY A 23 -5.91 -13.32 11.51
C GLY A 23 -4.77 -12.47 10.95
N PRO A 24 -4.10 -11.69 11.80
CA PRO A 24 -2.97 -10.84 11.41
C PRO A 24 -1.82 -11.66 10.82
N PRO A 25 -1.21 -11.23 9.69
CA PRO A 25 -0.12 -11.95 9.07
C PRO A 25 1.10 -12.00 10.00
N SER A 26 1.81 -13.14 9.98
CA SER A 26 3.06 -13.30 10.71
C SER A 26 4.15 -12.36 10.20
N ASN A 27 5.18 -12.09 11.00
CA ASN A 27 6.34 -11.30 10.54
C ASN A 27 7.02 -11.93 9.32
N ALA A 28 7.06 -13.24 9.22
CA ALA A 28 7.62 -13.94 8.07
C ALA A 28 6.83 -13.60 6.78
N LEU A 29 5.50 -13.62 6.82
CA LEU A 29 4.65 -13.27 5.68
C LEU A 29 4.76 -11.77 5.33
N ARG A 30 4.86 -10.89 6.34
CA ARG A 30 5.07 -9.45 6.10
C ARG A 30 6.40 -9.18 5.41
N ILE A 31 7.48 -9.84 5.85
CA ILE A 31 8.81 -9.76 5.22
C ILE A 31 8.76 -10.32 3.80
N ASP A 32 8.12 -11.46 3.58
CA ASP A 32 7.95 -12.06 2.26
C ASP A 32 7.29 -11.10 1.27
N ARG A 33 6.19 -10.41 1.68
CA ARG A 33 5.54 -9.38 0.85
C ARG A 33 6.51 -8.25 0.46
N ILE A 34 7.33 -7.79 1.40
CA ILE A 34 8.29 -6.70 1.17
C ILE A 34 9.43 -7.18 0.25
N GLU A 35 9.91 -8.41 0.41
CA GLU A 35 10.95 -8.98 -0.46
C GLU A 35 10.43 -9.22 -1.89
N ARG A 36 9.19 -9.71 -2.05
CA ARG A 36 8.54 -9.84 -3.38
C ARG A 36 8.42 -8.48 -4.08
N LEU A 37 7.99 -7.43 -3.35
CA LEU A 37 7.94 -6.07 -3.87
C LEU A 37 9.32 -5.58 -4.31
N LYS A 38 10.34 -5.79 -3.50
CA LYS A 38 11.73 -5.40 -3.79
C LYS A 38 12.27 -6.11 -5.02
N SER A 39 12.08 -7.43 -5.13
CA SER A 39 12.50 -8.22 -6.30
C SER A 39 11.76 -7.75 -7.56
N MET A 40 10.44 -7.59 -7.49
CA MET A 40 9.61 -7.08 -8.58
C MET A 40 10.14 -5.75 -9.14
N LEU A 41 10.44 -4.79 -8.25
CA LEU A 41 10.98 -3.48 -8.65
C LEU A 41 12.36 -3.59 -9.29
N ASN A 42 13.28 -4.33 -8.64
CA ASN A 42 14.65 -4.45 -9.12
C ASN A 42 14.75 -5.19 -10.45
N ASP A 43 14.02 -6.28 -10.61
CA ASP A 43 14.06 -7.13 -11.80
C ASP A 43 13.41 -6.45 -13.01
N ASN A 44 12.41 -5.61 -12.78
CA ASN A 44 11.68 -4.89 -13.84
C ASN A 44 12.06 -3.40 -13.96
N ARG A 45 13.14 -2.94 -13.32
CA ARG A 45 13.52 -1.52 -13.29
C ARG A 45 13.63 -0.86 -14.65
N TYR A 46 14.06 -1.59 -15.68
CA TYR A 46 14.16 -1.07 -17.04
C TYR A 46 12.81 -1.00 -17.75
N LYS A 47 11.88 -1.90 -17.47
CA LYS A 47 10.49 -1.77 -17.94
C LYS A 47 9.84 -0.48 -17.39
N PHE A 48 10.13 -0.13 -16.12
CA PHE A 48 9.69 1.14 -15.56
C PHE A 48 10.33 2.34 -16.26
N VAL A 49 11.62 2.25 -16.63
CA VAL A 49 12.28 3.31 -17.41
C VAL A 49 11.57 3.52 -18.73
N ASP A 50 11.27 2.44 -19.47
CA ASP A 50 10.63 2.50 -20.78
C ASP A 50 9.20 3.06 -20.66
N ALA A 51 8.39 2.53 -19.74
CA ALA A 51 7.02 2.98 -19.51
C ALA A 51 6.93 4.47 -19.09
N MET A 52 7.84 4.90 -18.19
CA MET A 52 7.88 6.32 -17.79
C MET A 52 8.40 7.24 -18.90
N ASN A 53 9.33 6.78 -19.72
CA ASN A 53 9.76 7.55 -20.88
C ASN A 53 8.63 7.72 -21.91
N GLU A 54 7.81 6.69 -22.11
CA GLU A 54 6.61 6.78 -22.94
C GLU A 54 5.58 7.77 -22.38
N ASP A 55 5.32 7.73 -21.06
CA ASP A 55 4.34 8.61 -20.41
C ASP A 55 4.79 10.08 -20.39
N PHE A 56 6.08 10.35 -20.16
CA PHE A 56 6.61 11.72 -20.03
C PHE A 56 7.26 12.26 -21.32
N GLY A 57 7.60 11.40 -22.27
CA GLY A 57 8.23 11.77 -23.55
C GLY A 57 9.69 12.17 -23.48
N VAL A 58 10.18 12.65 -22.32
CA VAL A 58 11.54 13.20 -22.15
C VAL A 58 12.22 12.76 -20.85
N ARG A 59 11.63 11.84 -20.11
CA ARG A 59 12.17 11.41 -18.81
C ARG A 59 13.36 10.45 -19.02
N GLY A 60 14.55 10.94 -18.67
CA GLY A 60 15.79 10.19 -18.84
C GLY A 60 15.86 8.93 -17.95
N ARG A 61 16.56 7.91 -18.46
CA ARG A 61 16.77 6.63 -17.78
C ARG A 61 17.30 6.79 -16.36
N ASP A 62 18.38 7.57 -16.20
CA ASP A 62 19.03 7.74 -14.90
C ASP A 62 18.14 8.46 -13.90
N THR A 63 17.36 9.43 -14.38
CA THR A 63 16.36 10.11 -13.55
C THR A 63 15.33 9.11 -13.01
N THR A 64 14.76 8.26 -13.85
CA THR A 64 13.79 7.24 -13.42
C THR A 64 14.42 6.26 -12.44
N LEU A 65 15.61 5.73 -12.73
CA LEU A 65 16.29 4.79 -11.84
C LEU A 65 16.59 5.41 -10.47
N LEU A 66 17.08 6.63 -10.43
CA LEU A 66 17.44 7.30 -9.17
C LEU A 66 16.21 7.74 -8.39
N SER A 67 15.24 8.38 -9.05
CA SER A 67 14.13 9.04 -8.34
C SER A 67 12.94 8.11 -8.05
N ASP A 68 12.74 7.05 -8.85
CA ASP A 68 11.56 6.19 -8.72
C ASP A 68 11.87 4.76 -8.27
N ILE A 69 13.06 4.23 -8.60
CA ILE A 69 13.38 2.84 -8.28
C ILE A 69 14.31 2.73 -7.08
N TYR A 70 15.52 3.30 -7.17
CA TYR A 70 16.52 3.13 -6.12
C TYR A 70 16.18 3.85 -4.82
N THR A 71 15.38 4.90 -4.86
CA THR A 71 14.88 5.61 -3.67
C THR A 71 13.86 4.79 -2.86
N VAL A 72 13.19 3.81 -3.46
CA VAL A 72 12.26 2.90 -2.76
C VAL A 72 13.03 1.87 -1.92
N LEU A 73 14.12 1.32 -2.45
CA LEU A 73 14.85 0.19 -1.86
C LEU A 73 15.31 0.40 -0.41
N PRO A 74 15.84 1.59 -0.01
CA PRO A 74 16.22 1.83 1.38
C PRO A 74 15.07 1.69 2.37
N SER A 75 13.86 2.13 1.99
CA SER A 75 12.66 2.01 2.83
C SER A 75 12.26 0.56 3.02
N LEU A 76 12.27 -0.25 1.95
CA LEU A 76 11.99 -1.68 1.99
C LEU A 76 13.03 -2.43 2.84
N ASN A 77 14.32 -2.17 2.63
CA ASN A 77 15.40 -2.80 3.40
C ASN A 77 15.31 -2.46 4.89
N ARG A 78 14.98 -1.21 5.23
CA ARG A 78 14.77 -0.79 6.61
C ARG A 78 13.58 -1.50 7.23
N ALA A 79 12.47 -1.60 6.52
CA ALA A 79 11.27 -2.28 6.98
C ALA A 79 11.56 -3.75 7.32
N ILE A 80 12.23 -4.49 6.42
CA ILE A 80 12.63 -5.88 6.65
C ILE A 80 13.48 -6.01 7.94
N LYS A 81 14.48 -5.12 8.09
CA LYS A 81 15.40 -5.14 9.22
C LYS A 81 14.72 -4.83 10.55
N ASP A 82 13.87 -3.79 10.56
CA ASP A 82 13.33 -3.24 11.81
C ASP A 82 11.96 -3.86 12.19
N LEU A 83 11.30 -4.59 11.30
CA LEU A 83 9.98 -5.20 11.53
C LEU A 83 9.89 -6.01 12.84
N PRO A 84 10.84 -6.90 13.18
CA PRO A 84 10.76 -7.66 14.41
C PRO A 84 10.79 -6.78 15.67
N LYS A 85 11.40 -5.59 15.57
CA LYS A 85 11.43 -4.62 16.65
C LYS A 85 10.10 -3.87 16.75
N TRP A 86 9.52 -3.45 15.60
CA TRP A 86 8.26 -2.69 15.55
C TRP A 86 7.06 -3.49 16.01
N THR A 87 7.05 -4.80 15.76
CA THR A 87 5.95 -5.71 16.14
C THR A 87 6.08 -6.29 17.53
N LYS A 88 7.16 -5.98 18.25
CA LYS A 88 7.38 -6.47 19.61
C LYS A 88 6.38 -5.85 20.59
N LYS A 89 5.75 -6.71 21.41
CA LYS A 89 4.88 -6.24 22.50
C LYS A 89 5.64 -5.32 23.46
N GLU A 90 5.09 -4.14 23.68
CA GLU A 90 5.64 -3.17 24.60
C GLU A 90 5.03 -3.38 25.99
N LYS A 91 5.84 -3.85 26.95
CA LYS A 91 5.38 -4.03 28.34
C LYS A 91 4.97 -2.70 28.97
N ARG A 92 3.89 -2.72 29.71
CA ARG A 92 3.37 -1.59 30.51
C ARG A 92 3.20 -2.04 31.96
N LYS A 93 3.15 -1.09 32.88
CA LYS A 93 2.87 -1.36 34.29
C LYS A 93 1.39 -1.66 34.46
N ALA A 94 1.05 -2.80 35.03
CA ALA A 94 -0.33 -3.08 35.42
C ALA A 94 -0.71 -2.28 36.67
N ASN A 95 -1.99 -1.88 36.77
CA ASN A 95 -2.47 -1.11 37.90
C ASN A 95 -2.52 -1.94 39.19
N SER A 96 -2.30 -1.27 40.34
CA SER A 96 -2.55 -1.82 41.65
C SER A 96 -4.06 -2.00 41.90
N PRO A 97 -4.53 -3.05 42.60
CA PRO A 97 -3.72 -4.13 43.20
C PRO A 97 -3.39 -5.30 42.25
N PHE A 98 -3.88 -5.30 41.02
CA PHE A 98 -3.78 -6.42 40.09
C PHE A 98 -2.35 -6.83 39.77
N ASN A 99 -1.39 -5.89 39.79
CA ASN A 99 0.03 -6.17 39.60
C ASN A 99 0.59 -7.09 40.70
N LEU A 100 0.04 -7.05 41.94
CA LEU A 100 0.44 -7.93 43.06
C LEU A 100 -0.02 -9.39 42.83
N PHE A 101 -1.08 -9.56 42.02
CA PHE A 101 -1.62 -10.88 41.65
C PHE A 101 -1.11 -11.39 40.30
N GLY A 102 -0.02 -10.81 39.77
CA GLY A 102 0.63 -11.28 38.55
C GLY A 102 0.04 -10.80 37.25
N ALA A 103 -0.85 -9.78 37.29
CA ALA A 103 -1.40 -9.16 36.07
C ALA A 103 -0.30 -8.55 35.23
N LYS A 104 -0.40 -8.72 33.91
CA LYS A 104 0.53 -8.18 32.90
C LYS A 104 -0.23 -7.22 31.98
N ALA A 105 0.37 -6.06 31.69
CA ALA A 105 -0.13 -5.12 30.70
C ALA A 105 0.90 -4.92 29.59
N TYR A 106 0.44 -4.81 28.36
CA TYR A 106 1.30 -4.53 27.20
C TYR A 106 0.50 -3.83 26.10
N ILE A 107 1.22 -3.12 25.23
CA ILE A 107 0.69 -2.63 23.95
C ILE A 107 1.12 -3.60 22.88
N GLN A 108 0.20 -4.00 22.02
CA GLN A 108 0.44 -4.79 20.83
C GLN A 108 -0.12 -4.03 19.62
N TYR A 109 0.71 -3.87 18.60
CA TYR A 109 0.30 -3.23 17.34
C TYR A 109 -0.33 -4.27 16.43
N GLU A 110 -1.55 -3.99 15.97
CA GLU A 110 -2.30 -4.85 15.06
C GLU A 110 -2.53 -4.12 13.72
N PRO A 111 -2.71 -4.84 12.60
CA PRO A 111 -3.09 -4.22 11.35
C PRO A 111 -4.45 -3.52 11.45
N LEU A 112 -4.62 -2.43 10.73
CA LEU A 112 -5.91 -1.76 10.58
C LEU A 112 -6.88 -2.59 9.75
N GLY A 113 -6.35 -3.24 8.70
CA GLY A 113 -7.15 -4.02 7.75
C GLY A 113 -6.74 -3.73 6.30
N THR A 114 -7.71 -3.37 5.46
CA THR A 114 -7.48 -3.00 4.06
C THR A 114 -7.22 -1.50 3.94
N VAL A 115 -6.04 -1.14 3.40
CA VAL A 115 -5.65 0.24 3.12
C VAL A 115 -5.93 0.56 1.65
N GLY A 116 -6.80 1.55 1.41
CA GLY A 116 -6.91 2.19 0.10
C GLY A 116 -5.75 3.15 -0.11
N MET A 117 -5.09 3.10 -1.27
CA MET A 117 -3.96 3.96 -1.59
C MET A 117 -4.14 4.62 -2.96
N ILE A 118 -4.06 5.96 -3.00
CA ILE A 118 -4.09 6.73 -4.24
C ILE A 118 -2.73 7.41 -4.40
N SER A 119 -2.05 7.15 -5.53
CA SER A 119 -0.73 7.70 -5.83
C SER A 119 -0.74 8.62 -7.05
N PRO A 120 0.13 9.66 -7.08
CA PRO A 120 0.19 10.66 -8.15
C PRO A 120 1.09 10.20 -9.29
N TRP A 121 1.15 11.06 -10.33
CA TRP A 121 1.88 10.83 -11.58
C TRP A 121 3.35 11.27 -11.58
N ASN A 122 3.74 12.24 -10.75
CA ASN A 122 5.05 12.93 -10.87
C ASN A 122 6.26 12.06 -10.51
N PHE A 123 6.13 11.15 -9.53
CA PHE A 123 7.08 10.09 -9.18
C PHE A 123 6.29 8.81 -8.96
N PRO A 124 5.76 8.22 -10.05
CA PRO A 124 4.69 7.23 -9.94
C PRO A 124 5.11 5.96 -9.19
N ALA A 125 6.31 5.42 -9.42
CA ALA A 125 6.77 4.23 -8.71
C ALA A 125 7.22 4.56 -7.27
N PHE A 126 7.95 5.65 -7.05
CA PHE A 126 8.39 6.04 -5.72
C PHE A 126 7.22 6.27 -4.76
N LEU A 127 6.21 7.06 -5.19
CA LEU A 127 5.09 7.43 -4.34
C LEU A 127 4.03 6.33 -4.21
N ALA A 128 4.03 5.33 -5.10
CA ALA A 128 3.22 4.13 -4.95
C ALA A 128 3.89 3.09 -4.03
N PHE A 129 5.18 2.80 -4.22
CA PHE A 129 5.80 1.65 -3.58
C PHE A 129 6.52 1.94 -2.27
N THR A 130 6.96 3.18 -2.03
CA THR A 130 7.59 3.54 -0.73
C THR A 130 6.63 3.39 0.46
N PRO A 131 5.34 3.82 0.39
CA PRO A 131 4.40 3.62 1.49
C PRO A 131 4.13 2.15 1.81
N LEU A 132 4.26 1.24 0.83
CA LEU A 132 4.04 -0.19 1.03
C LEU A 132 5.01 -0.80 2.05
N ALA A 133 6.21 -0.22 2.21
CA ALA A 133 7.13 -0.63 3.28
C ALA A 133 6.47 -0.58 4.67
N GLY A 134 5.74 0.50 4.96
CA GLY A 134 4.98 0.68 6.20
C GLY A 134 3.70 -0.14 6.24
N ILE A 135 2.93 -0.14 5.15
CA ILE A 135 1.63 -0.81 5.06
C ILE A 135 1.79 -2.32 5.25
N PHE A 136 2.74 -2.96 4.55
CA PHE A 136 3.03 -4.39 4.70
C PHE A 136 3.67 -4.72 6.04
N SER A 137 4.54 -3.84 6.57
CA SER A 137 5.11 -4.01 7.92
C SER A 137 4.05 -4.03 9.00
N ALA A 138 3.02 -3.18 8.88
CA ALA A 138 1.89 -3.16 9.80
C ALA A 138 0.98 -4.39 9.64
N GLY A 139 1.11 -5.14 8.53
CA GLY A 139 0.32 -6.34 8.25
C GLY A 139 -0.98 -6.08 7.53
N ASN A 140 -1.14 -4.91 6.93
CA ASN A 140 -2.34 -4.54 6.17
C ASN A 140 -2.35 -5.14 4.77
N GLN A 141 -3.55 -5.25 4.20
CA GLN A 141 -3.78 -5.46 2.77
C GLN A 141 -3.89 -4.12 2.05
N VAL A 142 -3.75 -4.13 0.73
CA VAL A 142 -3.72 -2.91 -0.07
C VAL A 142 -4.62 -3.01 -1.28
N MET A 143 -5.38 -1.95 -1.50
CA MET A 143 -6.03 -1.66 -2.77
C MET A 143 -5.43 -0.36 -3.30
N HIS A 144 -4.85 -0.39 -4.50
CA HIS A 144 -4.10 0.73 -5.07
C HIS A 144 -4.76 1.30 -6.32
N LYS A 145 -4.91 2.62 -6.35
CA LYS A 145 -5.34 3.38 -7.53
C LYS A 145 -4.21 4.31 -7.97
N PRO A 146 -3.40 3.94 -8.98
CA PRO A 146 -2.39 4.82 -9.56
C PRO A 146 -3.02 5.91 -10.42
N SER A 147 -2.22 6.91 -10.79
CA SER A 147 -2.69 8.03 -11.60
C SER A 147 -2.98 7.63 -13.06
N GLU A 148 -4.05 8.16 -13.61
CA GLU A 148 -4.40 8.07 -15.03
C GLU A 148 -3.49 8.89 -15.96
N HIS A 149 -2.72 9.83 -15.39
CA HIS A 149 -1.80 10.68 -16.17
C HIS A 149 -0.51 9.97 -16.59
N THR A 150 -0.25 8.78 -16.06
CA THR A 150 0.88 7.92 -16.44
C THR A 150 0.38 6.51 -16.78
N PRO A 151 -0.38 6.36 -17.89
CA PRO A 151 -1.10 5.13 -18.20
C PRO A 151 -0.18 3.93 -18.46
N ASN A 152 0.96 4.12 -19.16
CA ASN A 152 1.91 3.03 -19.42
C ASN A 152 2.54 2.52 -18.12
N THR A 153 2.98 3.43 -17.25
CA THR A 153 3.51 3.09 -15.93
C THR A 153 2.45 2.42 -15.05
N SER A 154 1.22 2.91 -15.05
CA SER A 154 0.12 2.37 -14.23
C SER A 154 -0.31 0.98 -14.69
N ASN A 155 -0.35 0.73 -16.01
CA ASN A 155 -0.58 -0.60 -16.58
C ASN A 155 0.53 -1.58 -16.19
N LEU A 156 1.79 -1.17 -16.29
CA LEU A 156 2.94 -1.97 -15.86
C LEU A 156 2.88 -2.29 -14.37
N MET A 157 2.54 -1.30 -13.53
CA MET A 157 2.35 -1.54 -12.08
C MET A 157 1.29 -2.61 -11.83
N LYS A 158 0.14 -2.51 -12.50
CA LYS A 158 -0.92 -3.51 -12.35
C LYS A 158 -0.43 -4.89 -12.76
N GLU A 159 0.15 -5.04 -13.96
CA GLU A 159 0.68 -6.31 -14.46
C GLU A 159 1.66 -6.95 -13.48
N LEU A 160 2.63 -6.18 -13.02
CA LEU A 160 3.68 -6.70 -12.14
C LEU A 160 3.16 -7.03 -10.74
N CYS A 161 2.22 -6.23 -10.21
CA CYS A 161 1.61 -6.49 -8.91
C CYS A 161 0.68 -7.71 -8.95
N ASP A 162 -0.14 -7.84 -9.99
CA ASP A 162 -1.01 -9.01 -10.17
C ASP A 162 -0.21 -10.32 -10.32
N ASN A 163 1.03 -10.26 -10.86
CA ASN A 163 1.93 -11.40 -10.94
C ASN A 163 2.68 -11.70 -9.62
N ALA A 164 2.91 -10.69 -8.79
CA ALA A 164 3.69 -10.81 -7.57
C ALA A 164 2.86 -11.08 -6.32
N PHE A 165 1.58 -10.71 -6.32
CA PHE A 165 0.70 -10.75 -5.15
C PHE A 165 -0.65 -11.38 -5.49
N ASP A 166 -1.23 -12.08 -4.52
CA ASP A 166 -2.63 -12.47 -4.56
C ASP A 166 -3.54 -11.25 -4.30
N GLU A 167 -4.77 -11.24 -4.85
CA GLU A 167 -5.75 -10.17 -4.62
C GLU A 167 -6.07 -9.94 -3.14
N THR A 168 -5.91 -10.97 -2.31
CA THR A 168 -6.07 -10.87 -0.85
C THR A 168 -4.95 -10.06 -0.17
N GLU A 169 -3.85 -9.80 -0.87
CA GLU A 169 -2.69 -9.05 -0.35
C GLU A 169 -2.60 -7.67 -0.95
N PHE A 170 -2.70 -7.59 -2.29
CA PHE A 170 -2.54 -6.36 -3.06
C PHE A 170 -3.34 -6.41 -4.36
N ALA A 171 -4.13 -5.39 -4.64
CA ALA A 171 -4.87 -5.26 -5.90
C ALA A 171 -4.75 -3.85 -6.47
N THR A 172 -4.56 -3.73 -7.79
CA THR A 172 -4.43 -2.44 -8.50
C THR A 172 -5.65 -2.18 -9.38
N PHE A 173 -6.22 -0.97 -9.27
CA PHE A 173 -7.40 -0.53 -10.00
C PHE A 173 -7.05 0.63 -10.93
N LEU A 174 -7.28 0.44 -12.23
CA LEU A 174 -7.00 1.42 -13.27
C LEU A 174 -8.27 2.18 -13.65
N GLY A 175 -8.11 3.43 -14.04
CA GLY A 175 -9.19 4.27 -14.54
C GLY A 175 -8.97 5.74 -14.27
N GLY A 176 -9.85 6.55 -14.86
CA GLY A 176 -9.83 8.00 -14.81
C GLY A 176 -10.39 8.61 -13.51
N PRO A 177 -10.78 9.90 -13.56
CA PRO A 177 -11.31 10.62 -12.40
C PRO A 177 -12.57 9.99 -11.81
N GLU A 178 -13.44 9.38 -12.62
CA GLU A 178 -14.67 8.72 -12.16
C GLU A 178 -14.33 7.46 -11.33
N THR A 179 -13.38 6.66 -11.83
CA THR A 179 -12.84 5.52 -11.07
C THR A 179 -12.18 5.98 -9.76
N GLY A 180 -11.45 7.10 -9.80
CA GLY A 180 -10.86 7.72 -8.60
C GLY A 180 -11.91 8.13 -7.57
N ALA A 181 -13.01 8.77 -8.02
CA ALA A 181 -14.12 9.15 -7.17
C ALA A 181 -14.79 7.91 -6.55
N ALA A 182 -15.11 6.89 -7.35
CA ALA A 182 -15.68 5.63 -6.87
C ALA A 182 -14.78 4.93 -5.87
N PHE A 183 -13.45 4.94 -6.10
CA PHE A 183 -12.46 4.37 -5.19
C PHE A 183 -12.49 5.05 -3.81
N THR A 184 -12.65 6.38 -3.74
CA THR A 184 -12.72 7.10 -2.45
C THR A 184 -13.99 6.82 -1.65
N GLU A 185 -15.03 6.25 -2.28
CA GLU A 185 -16.28 5.86 -1.61
C GLU A 185 -16.23 4.43 -1.03
N ILE A 186 -15.20 3.66 -1.33
CA ILE A 186 -15.00 2.32 -0.79
C ILE A 186 -14.71 2.40 0.72
N GLN A 187 -15.31 1.50 1.50
CA GLN A 187 -15.19 1.47 2.97
C GLN A 187 -13.89 0.79 3.43
N PHE A 188 -12.77 1.45 3.12
CA PHE A 188 -11.45 1.04 3.63
C PHE A 188 -11.37 1.16 5.15
N ASP A 189 -10.39 0.49 5.74
CA ASP A 189 -10.03 0.66 7.14
C ASP A 189 -9.04 1.84 7.33
N HIS A 190 -8.38 2.24 6.24
CA HIS A 190 -7.57 3.46 6.14
C HIS A 190 -7.44 3.88 4.68
N LEU A 191 -7.38 5.19 4.43
CA LEU A 191 -7.17 5.74 3.08
C LEU A 191 -5.93 6.64 3.05
N LEU A 192 -4.94 6.25 2.25
CA LEU A 192 -3.73 7.01 1.99
C LEU A 192 -3.84 7.73 0.65
N TYR A 193 -3.74 9.04 0.67
CA TYR A 193 -3.73 9.87 -0.52
C TYR A 193 -2.44 10.67 -0.63
N THR A 194 -1.79 10.60 -1.79
CA THR A 194 -0.67 11.48 -2.16
C THR A 194 -1.03 12.23 -3.45
N GLY A 195 -1.05 13.57 -3.39
CA GLY A 195 -1.41 14.39 -4.55
C GLY A 195 -1.71 15.85 -4.22
N GLY A 196 -2.36 16.54 -5.14
CA GLY A 196 -2.67 17.97 -5.03
C GLY A 196 -3.77 18.27 -4.01
N GLY A 197 -3.66 19.40 -3.28
CA GLY A 197 -4.58 19.80 -2.21
C GLY A 197 -6.05 19.98 -2.64
N LYS A 198 -6.30 20.31 -3.91
CA LYS A 198 -7.68 20.40 -4.43
C LYS A 198 -8.36 19.03 -4.40
N VAL A 199 -7.71 18.00 -4.91
CA VAL A 199 -8.23 16.62 -4.92
C VAL A 199 -8.27 16.05 -3.51
N ALA A 200 -7.27 16.37 -2.67
CA ALA A 200 -7.26 15.93 -1.26
C ALA A 200 -8.55 16.30 -0.51
N ARG A 201 -9.10 17.49 -0.75
CA ARG A 201 -10.38 17.92 -0.12
C ARG A 201 -11.55 17.02 -0.52
N TYR A 202 -11.65 16.62 -1.77
CA TYR A 202 -12.69 15.68 -2.24
C TYR A 202 -12.49 14.29 -1.64
N VAL A 203 -11.24 13.82 -1.59
CA VAL A 203 -10.90 12.54 -0.94
C VAL A 203 -11.31 12.56 0.52
N MET A 204 -10.95 13.61 1.28
CA MET A 204 -11.35 13.75 2.69
C MET A 204 -12.86 13.80 2.88
N GLN A 205 -13.59 14.55 2.03
CA GLN A 205 -15.06 14.62 2.09
C GLN A 205 -15.73 13.27 1.82
N SER A 206 -15.17 12.49 0.89
CA SER A 206 -15.66 11.15 0.58
C SER A 206 -15.35 10.16 1.72
N ALA A 207 -14.10 10.15 2.18
CA ALA A 207 -13.61 9.28 3.25
C ALA A 207 -14.35 9.53 4.58
N ALA A 208 -14.65 10.79 4.90
CA ALA A 208 -15.38 11.15 6.12
C ALA A 208 -16.75 10.46 6.27
N LYS A 209 -17.41 10.09 5.15
CA LYS A 209 -18.66 9.32 5.17
C LYS A 209 -18.48 7.93 5.77
N ASN A 210 -17.27 7.38 5.67
CA ASN A 210 -16.89 6.06 6.15
C ASN A 210 -16.04 6.12 7.43
N LEU A 211 -15.87 7.31 8.02
CA LEU A 211 -15.05 7.55 9.22
C LEU A 211 -13.56 7.18 9.04
N VAL A 212 -13.04 7.39 7.83
CA VAL A 212 -11.66 7.05 7.45
C VAL A 212 -10.87 8.33 7.14
#